data_47cce48861ab6ccf29ab27ff8ee7ce97
#
_entry.id   47cce48861ab6ccf29ab27ff8ee7ce97
#
_cell.length_a   1.000
_cell.length_b   1.000
_cell.length_c   1.000
_cell.angle_alpha   90.00
_cell.angle_beta   90.00
_cell.angle_gamma   90.00
#
_symmetry.space_group_name_H-M   'P 1'
#
loop_
_entity.id
_entity.type
_entity.pdbx_description
1 polymer ?
#
loop_
_entity_poly.entity_id
_entity_poly.type
_entity_poly.pdbx_seq_one_letter_code
_entity_poly.pdbx_strand_id
1 'polypeptide(L)'
;MNTLTIIVLLPSILCGNQILAQVKHSNQGVSQGSQDKSVKLQYGTASFYADKFNGRSSANGEVFSQKKMTAASNTLPLNIWVKVTNLRNKKTVIVRITDRMHHNNKRLIDLSRAAAVQLGYAGRGLTRVKVEVLGKKRPTPLRRKRY
;
A
#
# COMPACT_ATOMS: atom_id res chain seq x y z
N MET A 1 -58.17 -67.34 6.02
CA MET A 1 -57.51 -68.61 6.41
C MET A 1 -56.09 -68.22 6.90
N ASN A 2 -55.92 -68.58 8.20
CA ASN A 2 -54.64 -68.74 8.90
C ASN A 2 -53.72 -67.57 9.05
N THR A 3 -53.82 -66.83 10.14
CA THR A 3 -53.15 -67.04 11.44
C THR A 3 -51.68 -67.39 11.36
N LEU A 4 -50.81 -66.52 11.83
CA LEU A 4 -49.95 -66.87 12.95
C LEU A 4 -49.28 -65.64 13.56
N THR A 5 -49.67 -65.36 14.76
CA THR A 5 -49.05 -64.56 15.80
C THR A 5 -47.73 -65.21 16.22
N ILE A 6 -46.65 -64.46 16.26
CA ILE A 6 -45.53 -64.78 17.16
C ILE A 6 -45.07 -63.53 17.87
N ILE A 7 -45.41 -63.46 19.17
CA ILE A 7 -44.79 -62.67 20.20
C ILE A 7 -43.46 -63.34 20.54
N VAL A 8 -42.39 -62.57 20.68
CA VAL A 8 -41.28 -62.87 21.59
C VAL A 8 -40.42 -61.65 21.80
N LEU A 9 -40.58 -61.11 23.00
CA LEU A 9 -39.59 -60.83 24.06
C LEU A 9 -38.42 -59.90 23.78
N LEU A 10 -38.48 -58.78 24.50
CA LEU A 10 -37.31 -58.02 24.94
C LEU A 10 -36.35 -58.86 25.81
N PRO A 11 -35.11 -58.49 25.86
CA PRO A 11 -34.56 -58.05 27.12
C PRO A 11 -33.88 -56.68 27.08
N SER A 12 -34.26 -55.90 28.05
CA SER A 12 -33.46 -54.86 28.66
C SER A 12 -32.11 -55.40 29.10
N ILE A 13 -31.03 -54.68 28.79
CA ILE A 13 -29.82 -54.66 29.61
C ILE A 13 -28.99 -53.41 29.27
N LEU A 14 -28.87 -52.60 30.28
CA LEU A 14 -27.72 -51.87 30.84
C LEU A 14 -27.01 -50.82 29.95
N CYS A 15 -27.24 -49.62 30.33
CA CYS A 15 -26.23 -48.86 31.09
C CYS A 15 -24.84 -48.78 30.40
N GLY A 16 -24.63 -47.72 29.70
CA GLY A 16 -23.31 -47.32 29.25
C GLY A 16 -23.35 -45.81 29.07
N ASN A 17 -23.20 -45.10 30.19
CA ASN A 17 -22.90 -43.69 30.21
C ASN A 17 -21.56 -43.47 29.47
N GLN A 18 -21.61 -43.24 28.19
CA GLN A 18 -20.50 -42.65 27.46
C GLN A 18 -20.75 -41.15 27.41
N ILE A 19 -20.29 -40.48 28.45
CA ILE A 19 -20.07 -39.04 28.43
C ILE A 19 -18.91 -38.82 27.48
N LEU A 20 -19.21 -38.68 26.19
CA LEU A 20 -18.31 -38.07 25.25
C LEU A 20 -18.27 -36.56 25.59
N ALA A 21 -17.31 -36.23 26.43
CA ALA A 21 -16.89 -34.86 26.63
C ALA A 21 -16.45 -34.32 25.26
N GLN A 22 -17.35 -33.61 24.62
CA GLN A 22 -17.00 -32.75 23.51
C GLN A 22 -16.12 -31.63 24.07
N VAL A 23 -14.83 -31.83 23.99
CA VAL A 23 -13.85 -30.77 24.13
C VAL A 23 -14.10 -29.80 22.97
N LYS A 24 -14.91 -28.79 23.23
CA LYS A 24 -14.96 -27.61 22.39
C LYS A 24 -13.58 -26.97 22.49
N HIS A 25 -12.72 -27.30 21.55
CA HIS A 25 -11.57 -26.49 21.24
C HIS A 25 -12.10 -25.16 20.69
N SER A 26 -12.30 -24.22 21.59
CA SER A 26 -12.39 -22.82 21.23
C SER A 26 -11.00 -22.39 20.79
N ASN A 27 -10.65 -22.72 19.55
CA ASN A 27 -9.60 -22.05 18.85
C ASN A 27 -10.07 -20.61 18.57
N GLN A 28 -9.99 -19.77 19.59
CA GLN A 28 -9.85 -18.34 19.40
C GLN A 28 -8.44 -18.12 18.88
N GLY A 29 -8.24 -18.50 17.62
CA GLY A 29 -7.16 -17.96 16.81
C GLY A 29 -7.42 -16.48 16.66
N VAL A 30 -6.83 -15.68 17.55
CA VAL A 30 -6.54 -14.28 17.28
C VAL A 30 -5.55 -14.28 16.12
N SER A 31 -6.07 -14.40 14.91
CA SER A 31 -5.36 -13.98 13.73
C SER A 31 -5.32 -12.45 13.80
N GLN A 32 -4.35 -11.93 14.54
CA GLN A 32 -3.80 -10.62 14.24
C GLN A 32 -3.27 -10.74 12.82
N GLY A 33 -4.17 -10.46 11.88
CA GLY A 33 -3.80 -10.20 10.51
C GLY A 33 -2.85 -9.01 10.52
N SER A 34 -1.58 -9.27 10.65
CA SER A 34 -0.56 -8.39 10.11
C SER A 34 -0.89 -8.31 8.64
N GLN A 35 -1.67 -7.29 8.26
CA GLN A 35 -1.77 -6.87 6.88
C GLN A 35 -0.34 -6.54 6.47
N ASP A 36 0.31 -7.51 5.87
CA ASP A 36 1.49 -7.30 5.08
C ASP A 36 1.07 -6.28 4.01
N LYS A 37 1.29 -5.00 4.33
CA LYS A 37 1.13 -3.91 3.37
C LYS A 37 2.24 -4.11 2.38
N SER A 38 2.00 -4.97 1.39
CA SER A 38 2.89 -5.10 0.26
C SER A 38 3.14 -3.70 -0.28
N VAL A 39 4.33 -3.18 -0.02
CA VAL A 39 4.72 -1.83 -0.45
C VAL A 39 4.71 -1.85 -1.97
N LYS A 40 3.74 -1.16 -2.57
CA LYS A 40 3.68 -1.09 -4.04
C LYS A 40 4.91 -0.36 -4.54
N LEU A 41 5.79 -1.10 -5.20
CA LEU A 41 7.03 -0.60 -5.79
C LEU A 41 6.86 -0.38 -7.29
N GLN A 42 7.41 0.73 -7.80
CA GLN A 42 7.49 1.00 -9.23
C GLN A 42 8.90 1.50 -9.58
N TYR A 43 9.37 1.10 -10.75
CA TYR A 43 10.66 1.53 -11.31
C TYR A 43 10.42 2.25 -12.62
N GLY A 44 11.13 3.35 -12.84
CA GLY A 44 10.95 4.12 -14.05
C GLY A 44 11.89 5.32 -14.15
N THR A 45 11.56 6.22 -15.06
CA THR A 45 12.29 7.48 -15.26
C THR A 45 11.55 8.61 -14.57
N ALA A 46 12.28 9.44 -13.85
CA ALA A 46 11.83 10.72 -13.30
C ALA A 46 12.36 11.89 -14.10
N SER A 47 11.53 12.92 -14.25
CA SER A 47 11.86 14.26 -14.70
C SER A 47 11.39 15.26 -13.63
N PHE A 48 11.44 16.55 -13.93
CA PHE A 48 10.83 17.59 -13.11
C PHE A 48 10.14 18.65 -13.97
N TYR A 49 9.21 19.38 -13.37
CA TYR A 49 8.42 20.39 -14.04
C TYR A 49 9.25 21.56 -14.54
N ALA A 50 8.93 22.04 -15.74
CA ALA A 50 9.42 23.32 -16.22
C ALA A 50 8.80 24.48 -15.41
N ASP A 51 9.53 25.60 -15.30
CA ASP A 51 9.14 26.74 -14.47
C ASP A 51 7.81 27.39 -14.90
N LYS A 52 7.45 27.28 -16.18
CA LYS A 52 6.18 27.77 -16.74
C LYS A 52 4.91 27.15 -16.10
N PHE A 53 5.04 26.06 -15.37
CA PHE A 53 3.91 25.42 -14.67
C PHE A 53 3.71 25.97 -13.27
N ASN A 54 4.65 26.73 -12.73
CA ASN A 54 4.53 27.34 -11.40
C ASN A 54 3.29 28.26 -11.35
N GLY A 55 2.46 28.11 -10.31
CA GLY A 55 1.23 28.89 -10.15
C GLY A 55 0.02 28.30 -10.86
N ARG A 56 0.14 27.23 -11.66
CA ARG A 56 -0.99 26.57 -12.32
C ARG A 56 -1.73 25.62 -11.36
N SER A 57 -3.00 25.37 -11.64
CA SER A 57 -3.80 24.39 -10.92
C SER A 57 -3.33 22.96 -11.26
N SER A 58 -3.13 22.13 -10.25
CA SER A 58 -2.84 20.70 -10.36
C SER A 58 -4.15 19.89 -10.47
N ALA A 59 -4.05 18.63 -10.86
CA ALA A 59 -5.20 17.74 -11.02
C ALA A 59 -6.01 17.52 -9.73
N ASN A 60 -5.39 17.69 -8.56
CA ASN A 60 -6.08 17.62 -7.26
C ASN A 60 -6.70 18.96 -6.81
N GLY A 61 -6.66 20.01 -7.66
CA GLY A 61 -7.19 21.33 -7.38
C GLY A 61 -6.25 22.30 -6.65
N GLU A 62 -5.09 21.85 -6.18
CA GLU A 62 -4.11 22.72 -5.51
C GLU A 62 -3.26 23.51 -6.53
N VAL A 63 -2.82 24.70 -6.11
CA VAL A 63 -1.86 25.48 -6.91
C VAL A 63 -0.48 24.85 -6.82
N PHE A 64 0.07 24.50 -7.99
CA PHE A 64 1.42 23.95 -8.11
C PHE A 64 2.46 24.99 -7.73
N SER A 65 3.48 24.55 -6.99
CA SER A 65 4.65 25.36 -6.68
C SER A 65 5.92 24.53 -6.77
N GLN A 66 6.91 25.06 -7.47
CA GLN A 66 8.25 24.48 -7.57
C GLN A 66 8.97 24.31 -6.22
N LYS A 67 8.50 25.04 -5.18
CA LYS A 67 9.06 25.00 -3.81
C LYS A 67 8.47 23.89 -2.93
N LYS A 68 7.32 23.31 -3.31
CA LYS A 68 6.65 22.26 -2.54
C LYS A 68 7.20 20.88 -2.92
N MET A 69 7.11 19.92 -1.99
CA MET A 69 7.50 18.51 -2.22
C MET A 69 6.33 17.74 -2.84
N THR A 70 6.08 17.97 -4.13
CA THR A 70 4.97 17.41 -4.90
C THR A 70 5.44 16.80 -6.21
N ALA A 71 4.59 15.99 -6.82
CA ALA A 71 4.88 15.33 -8.08
C ALA A 71 3.61 15.02 -8.89
N ALA A 72 3.79 14.81 -10.21
CA ALA A 72 2.79 14.23 -11.09
C ALA A 72 3.13 12.78 -11.43
N SER A 73 2.10 11.95 -11.55
CA SER A 73 2.21 10.58 -12.05
C SER A 73 0.88 10.13 -12.65
N ASN A 74 0.93 9.37 -13.75
CA ASN A 74 -0.26 8.80 -14.37
C ASN A 74 -0.61 7.42 -13.80
N THR A 75 0.30 6.76 -13.09
CA THR A 75 0.14 5.39 -12.57
C THR A 75 -0.17 5.33 -11.08
N LEU A 76 0.01 6.42 -10.36
CA LEU A 76 -0.17 6.51 -8.91
C LEU A 76 -1.43 7.32 -8.58
N PRO A 77 -2.20 6.95 -7.54
CA PRO A 77 -3.36 7.73 -7.10
C PRO A 77 -2.98 9.15 -6.69
N LEU A 78 -3.94 10.11 -6.84
CA LEU A 78 -3.77 11.46 -6.29
C LEU A 78 -3.81 11.43 -4.76
N ASN A 79 -3.18 12.43 -4.17
CA ASN A 79 -3.13 12.69 -2.73
C ASN A 79 -2.49 11.58 -1.88
N ILE A 80 -1.65 10.73 -2.49
CA ILE A 80 -0.82 9.78 -1.74
C ILE A 80 0.62 10.29 -1.59
N TRP A 81 1.27 9.85 -0.54
CA TRP A 81 2.68 10.07 -0.29
C TRP A 81 3.49 8.91 -0.84
N VAL A 82 4.59 9.24 -1.47
CA VAL A 82 5.53 8.27 -2.03
C VAL A 82 6.95 8.63 -1.65
N LYS A 83 7.80 7.60 -1.45
CA LYS A 83 9.24 7.77 -1.33
C LYS A 83 9.86 7.50 -2.69
N VAL A 84 10.57 8.48 -3.22
CA VAL A 84 11.31 8.38 -4.47
C VAL A 84 12.79 8.22 -4.16
N THR A 85 13.40 7.18 -4.69
CA THR A 85 14.84 6.90 -4.56
C THR A 85 15.50 7.04 -5.92
N ASN A 86 16.50 7.89 -6.03
CA ASN A 86 17.35 7.97 -7.20
C ASN A 86 18.31 6.77 -7.22
N LEU A 87 18.18 5.90 -8.20
CA LEU A 87 18.96 4.66 -8.28
C LEU A 87 20.47 4.90 -8.50
N ARG A 88 20.83 6.06 -9.00
CA ARG A 88 22.23 6.41 -9.29
C ARG A 88 23.00 6.82 -8.03
N ASN A 89 22.45 7.74 -7.23
CA ASN A 89 23.14 8.33 -6.07
C ASN A 89 22.54 7.90 -4.72
N LYS A 90 21.50 7.06 -4.72
CA LYS A 90 20.78 6.53 -3.56
C LYS A 90 20.10 7.58 -2.68
N LYS A 91 20.07 8.85 -3.09
CA LYS A 91 19.31 9.90 -2.39
C LYS A 91 17.81 9.61 -2.48
N THR A 92 17.08 10.03 -1.45
CA THR A 92 15.63 9.82 -1.34
C THR A 92 14.91 11.13 -1.02
N VAL A 93 13.67 11.24 -1.53
CA VAL A 93 12.75 12.31 -1.16
C VAL A 93 11.36 11.72 -0.93
N ILE A 94 10.57 12.37 -0.07
CA ILE A 94 9.16 12.05 0.11
C ILE A 94 8.36 13.19 -0.51
N VAL A 95 7.47 12.82 -1.46
CA VAL A 95 6.62 13.77 -2.18
C VAL A 95 5.17 13.30 -2.16
N ARG A 96 4.24 14.24 -2.35
CA ARG A 96 2.83 13.93 -2.54
C ARG A 96 2.49 13.98 -4.02
N ILE A 97 1.72 13.00 -4.50
CA ILE A 97 1.19 12.99 -5.86
C ILE A 97 -0.01 13.94 -5.91
N THR A 98 0.14 15.05 -6.60
CA THR A 98 -0.88 16.11 -6.68
C THR A 98 -1.41 16.31 -8.10
N ASP A 99 -0.71 15.76 -9.10
CA ASP A 99 -0.98 16.10 -10.48
C ASP A 99 -0.87 14.90 -11.43
N ARG A 100 -1.29 15.13 -12.67
CA ARG A 100 -1.19 14.20 -13.80
C ARG A 100 -0.25 14.76 -14.87
N MET A 101 0.47 13.86 -15.52
CA MET A 101 1.24 14.18 -16.70
C MET A 101 0.37 14.05 -17.95
N HIS A 102 0.81 14.61 -19.06
CA HIS A 102 0.19 14.34 -20.36
C HIS A 102 0.10 12.82 -20.60
N HIS A 103 -1.03 12.33 -21.14
CA HIS A 103 -1.30 10.90 -21.30
C HIS A 103 -0.25 10.13 -22.11
N ASN A 104 0.40 10.78 -23.09
CA ASN A 104 1.46 10.20 -23.88
C ASN A 104 2.84 10.17 -23.18
N ASN A 105 2.94 10.72 -21.98
CA ASN A 105 4.19 10.75 -21.25
C ASN A 105 4.56 9.36 -20.72
N LYS A 106 5.70 8.84 -21.14
CA LYS A 106 6.20 7.50 -20.76
C LYS A 106 6.99 7.49 -19.45
N ARG A 107 7.24 8.66 -18.85
CA ARG A 107 7.92 8.73 -17.55
C ARG A 107 7.02 8.24 -16.43
N LEU A 108 7.63 7.74 -15.37
CA LEU A 108 6.92 7.29 -14.19
C LEU A 108 6.40 8.47 -13.34
N ILE A 109 7.24 9.51 -13.20
CA ILE A 109 6.98 10.61 -12.28
C ILE A 109 7.70 11.90 -12.73
N ASP A 110 7.03 13.03 -12.59
CA ASP A 110 7.63 14.36 -12.75
C ASP A 110 7.58 15.08 -11.39
N LEU A 111 8.75 15.45 -10.87
CA LEU A 111 8.91 16.07 -9.55
C LEU A 111 8.86 17.61 -9.64
N SER A 112 8.54 18.26 -8.51
CA SER A 112 8.84 19.68 -8.35
C SER A 112 10.36 19.91 -8.39
N ARG A 113 10.78 21.14 -8.70
CA ARG A 113 12.21 21.50 -8.72
C ARG A 113 12.88 21.29 -7.36
N ALA A 114 12.22 21.66 -6.26
CA ALA A 114 12.74 21.43 -4.92
C ALA A 114 13.01 19.94 -4.64
N ALA A 115 12.10 19.06 -5.04
CA ALA A 115 12.27 17.62 -4.90
C ALA A 115 13.41 17.09 -5.79
N ALA A 116 13.52 17.56 -7.04
CA ALA A 116 14.59 17.18 -7.98
C ALA A 116 15.99 17.60 -7.48
N VAL A 117 16.11 18.79 -6.90
CA VAL A 117 17.35 19.29 -6.29
C VAL A 117 17.74 18.40 -5.09
N GLN A 118 16.81 18.13 -4.19
CA GLN A 118 17.06 17.26 -3.03
C GLN A 118 17.44 15.84 -3.47
N LEU A 119 16.82 15.32 -4.52
CA LEU A 119 17.11 13.99 -5.08
C LEU A 119 18.43 13.97 -5.88
N GLY A 120 19.02 15.16 -6.17
CA GLY A 120 20.34 15.31 -6.74
C GLY A 120 20.43 15.04 -8.24
N TYR A 121 19.41 15.39 -9.04
CA TYR A 121 19.45 15.24 -10.49
C TYR A 121 18.99 16.47 -11.30
N ALA A 122 18.66 17.57 -10.62
CA ALA A 122 18.14 18.78 -11.29
C ALA A 122 19.04 19.28 -12.45
N GLY A 123 20.36 19.15 -12.35
CA GLY A 123 21.29 19.50 -13.42
C GLY A 123 21.30 18.56 -14.63
N ARG A 124 20.71 17.36 -14.51
CA ARG A 124 20.66 16.35 -15.60
C ARG A 124 19.31 16.28 -16.30
N GLY A 125 18.27 16.78 -15.66
CA GLY A 125 16.89 16.73 -16.18
C GLY A 125 16.18 15.38 -16.01
N LEU A 126 16.88 14.25 -16.10
CA LEU A 126 16.33 12.90 -16.03
C LEU A 126 17.15 11.99 -15.13
N THR A 127 16.48 11.04 -14.44
CA THR A 127 17.15 9.97 -13.70
C THR A 127 16.26 8.74 -13.57
N ARG A 128 16.89 7.57 -13.34
CA ARG A 128 16.16 6.33 -12.99
C ARG A 128 15.83 6.33 -11.51
N VAL A 129 14.59 5.99 -11.20
CA VAL A 129 14.09 6.00 -9.83
C VAL A 129 13.35 4.72 -9.47
N LYS A 130 13.34 4.44 -8.18
CA LYS A 130 12.40 3.55 -7.51
C LYS A 130 11.40 4.39 -6.73
N VAL A 131 10.12 4.10 -6.87
CA VAL A 131 9.02 4.77 -6.16
C VAL A 131 8.32 3.76 -5.25
N GLU A 132 8.23 4.08 -3.97
CA GLU A 132 7.59 3.27 -2.93
C GLU A 132 6.35 4.02 -2.41
N VAL A 133 5.17 3.39 -2.49
CA VAL A 133 3.93 3.98 -2.00
C VAL A 133 3.86 3.91 -0.48
N LEU A 134 3.70 5.05 0.18
CA LEU A 134 3.62 5.18 1.63
C LEU A 134 2.18 5.33 2.15
N GLY A 135 1.24 5.70 1.27
CA GLY A 135 -0.18 5.84 1.60
C GLY A 135 -0.67 7.29 1.69
N LYS A 136 -1.89 7.48 2.22
CA LYS A 136 -2.55 8.79 2.27
C LYS A 136 -2.02 9.71 3.38
N LYS A 137 -1.50 9.16 4.46
CA LYS A 137 -0.94 9.96 5.57
C LYS A 137 0.51 10.31 5.29
N ARG A 138 0.89 11.57 5.58
CA ARG A 138 2.28 11.98 5.49
C ARG A 138 3.13 11.16 6.47
N PRO A 139 4.21 10.52 6.04
CA PRO A 139 5.09 9.82 6.97
C PRO A 139 5.71 10.80 7.95
N THR A 140 5.70 10.47 9.22
CA THR A 140 6.43 11.23 10.23
C THR A 140 7.92 10.99 10.02
N PRO A 141 8.76 12.04 9.94
CA PRO A 141 10.20 11.85 9.89
C PRO A 141 10.65 11.04 11.11
N LEU A 142 11.39 9.96 10.89
CA LEU A 142 12.02 9.25 12.00
C LEU A 142 12.93 10.24 12.73
N ARG A 143 12.60 10.53 13.98
CA ARG A 143 13.44 11.36 14.85
C ARG A 143 14.80 10.67 14.97
N ARG A 144 15.84 11.23 14.33
CA ARG A 144 17.20 10.74 14.53
C ARG A 144 17.50 10.79 16.03
N LYS A 145 17.71 9.64 16.64
CA LYS A 145 18.27 9.60 17.99
C LYS A 145 19.65 10.26 17.90
N ARG A 146 19.82 11.37 18.58
CA ARG A 146 21.15 11.93 18.83
C ARG A 146 21.76 11.05 19.92
N TYR A 147 22.79 10.34 19.58
CA TYR A 147 23.66 9.69 20.53
C TYR A 147 24.66 10.71 21.02
#